data_7bcf27b941f143ae1d7853b949af8378
#
_entry.id   7bcf27b941f143ae1d7853b949af8378
#
_cell.length_a   1.000
_cell.length_b   1.000
_cell.length_c   1.000
_cell.angle_alpha   90.00
_cell.angle_beta   90.00
_cell.angle_gamma   90.00
#
_symmetry.space_group_name_H-M   'P 1'
#
loop_
_entity.id
_entity.type
_entity.pdbx_description
1 polymer ?
#
loop_
_entity_poly.entity_id
_entity_poly.type
_entity_poly.pdbx_seq_one_letter_code
_entity_poly.pdbx_strand_id
1 'polypeptide(L)'
;MKSESGVVATLIAEPNMLNFIENLKGDDFTDRANGVIYDAICRLKDQEIQQVDAFNITASITGDGKLQKRAEGCLTPDVISQIVDNAKFLARGTSEEFVLLVNNVYAMAYKRKLYRDLNAAQTRVLSAKSITDIQRDVSDILDSAADNYINGADIPKIGDQLDEIIQKIESKQGVNRGYEFKCVKKLNDYVTIDKNEMLTFLAPMKSGKSIMLMNTAIDVMEQGAKCIFLDSEMTDALFTQRLIAYYSQVPVQHIRRGNYDDDERRRVEKAIEIIKGLELYHKYIPIYTTDEIYGYVKTMKRKYGCDVLFFDYLKPSNSTDAFSTYAELGNLTNTLKNRIAGDLDIAVVSACQASRNGGIADSVRIAQYSSAVIKMERKDYADFKAAEEYGNYKFTVLYNRLGEQMQEGEQWIDANFYGNYAQFQNCKQHQQEDIYGEIPQDVVNNNNKEKENG
;
A
#
# COMPACT_ATOMS: atom_id res chain seq x y z
N MET A 1 -18.51 0.10 34.05
CA MET A 1 -19.62 -0.53 34.81
C MET A 1 -21.01 -0.13 34.33
N LYS A 2 -21.43 1.17 34.36
CA LYS A 2 -22.79 1.53 33.88
C LYS A 2 -23.08 1.15 32.42
N SER A 3 -22.12 1.31 31.51
CA SER A 3 -22.28 0.97 30.10
C SER A 3 -22.37 -0.56 29.89
N GLU A 4 -21.56 -1.34 30.59
CA GLU A 4 -21.55 -2.80 30.50
C GLU A 4 -22.87 -3.41 30.95
N SER A 5 -23.37 -2.98 32.13
CA SER A 5 -24.68 -3.42 32.62
C SER A 5 -25.85 -2.95 31.73
N GLY A 6 -25.69 -1.78 31.11
CA GLY A 6 -26.66 -1.29 30.11
C GLY A 6 -26.71 -2.15 28.84
N VAL A 7 -25.55 -2.57 28.33
CA VAL A 7 -25.49 -3.49 27.17
C VAL A 7 -26.16 -4.83 27.50
N VAL A 8 -25.78 -5.45 28.62
CA VAL A 8 -26.36 -6.75 29.04
C VAL A 8 -27.87 -6.63 29.28
N ALA A 9 -28.32 -5.59 29.98
CA ALA A 9 -29.72 -5.35 30.26
C ALA A 9 -30.56 -5.14 28.98
N THR A 10 -30.02 -4.38 28.03
CA THR A 10 -30.71 -4.17 26.74
C THR A 10 -30.81 -5.47 25.97
N LEU A 11 -29.79 -6.32 25.94
CA LEU A 11 -29.82 -7.61 25.26
C LEU A 11 -30.76 -8.61 25.93
N ILE A 12 -30.94 -8.55 27.26
CA ILE A 12 -31.93 -9.35 27.97
C ILE A 12 -33.35 -8.91 27.60
N ALA A 13 -33.61 -7.61 27.51
CA ALA A 13 -34.92 -7.06 27.20
C ALA A 13 -35.26 -7.20 25.69
N GLU A 14 -34.26 -6.99 24.84
CA GLU A 14 -34.40 -6.96 23.39
C GLU A 14 -33.22 -7.72 22.70
N PRO A 15 -33.30 -9.05 22.62
CA PRO A 15 -32.21 -9.89 22.11
C PRO A 15 -31.80 -9.54 20.65
N ASN A 16 -32.72 -8.99 19.86
CA ASN A 16 -32.45 -8.57 18.48
C ASN A 16 -31.41 -7.43 18.37
N MET A 17 -31.18 -6.68 19.47
CA MET A 17 -30.15 -5.66 19.53
C MET A 17 -28.73 -6.24 19.36
N LEU A 18 -28.55 -7.55 19.52
CA LEU A 18 -27.29 -8.22 19.23
C LEU A 18 -26.87 -8.09 17.76
N ASN A 19 -27.82 -7.82 16.84
CA ASN A 19 -27.51 -7.57 15.42
C ASN A 19 -26.74 -6.26 15.19
N PHE A 20 -26.73 -5.34 16.14
CA PHE A 20 -25.97 -4.09 16.11
C PHE A 20 -24.59 -4.22 16.74
N ILE A 21 -24.19 -5.42 17.17
CA ILE A 21 -22.89 -5.68 17.77
C ILE A 21 -22.06 -6.52 16.80
N GLU A 22 -20.94 -5.96 16.38
CA GLU A 22 -19.91 -6.67 15.65
C GLU A 22 -18.73 -6.94 16.60
N ASN A 23 -18.16 -8.10 16.62
CA ASN A 23 -16.86 -8.43 17.27
C ASN A 23 -16.72 -8.19 18.80
N LEU A 24 -17.74 -7.83 19.58
CA LEU A 24 -17.66 -7.76 21.04
C LEU A 24 -17.60 -9.16 21.64
N LYS A 25 -16.75 -9.36 22.62
CA LYS A 25 -16.54 -10.63 23.33
C LYS A 25 -16.74 -10.42 24.82
N GLY A 26 -17.12 -11.48 25.54
CA GLY A 26 -17.26 -11.41 26.99
C GLY A 26 -15.98 -11.00 27.72
N ASP A 27 -14.80 -11.21 27.14
CA ASP A 27 -13.52 -10.77 27.70
C ASP A 27 -13.29 -9.25 27.57
N ASP A 28 -14.08 -8.56 26.76
CA ASP A 28 -14.05 -7.10 26.59
C ASP A 28 -14.78 -6.38 27.74
N PHE A 29 -15.51 -7.10 28.56
CA PHE A 29 -16.14 -6.56 29.75
C PHE A 29 -15.16 -6.49 30.93
N THR A 30 -15.25 -5.43 31.71
CA THR A 30 -14.47 -5.29 32.94
C THR A 30 -15.08 -6.15 34.06
N ASP A 31 -16.40 -6.16 34.12
CA ASP A 31 -17.16 -6.99 35.03
C ASP A 31 -17.32 -8.39 34.43
N ARG A 32 -16.69 -9.36 35.08
CA ARG A 32 -16.68 -10.76 34.68
C ARG A 32 -18.10 -11.36 34.57
N ALA A 33 -19.02 -10.96 35.45
CA ALA A 33 -20.40 -11.42 35.44
C ALA A 33 -21.13 -10.95 34.16
N ASN A 34 -21.00 -9.65 33.81
CA ASN A 34 -21.57 -9.10 32.57
C ASN A 34 -21.00 -9.78 31.34
N GLY A 35 -19.67 -10.05 31.31
CA GLY A 35 -19.04 -10.73 30.18
C GLY A 35 -19.51 -12.17 29.99
N VAL A 36 -19.72 -12.92 31.05
CA VAL A 36 -20.25 -14.30 30.99
C VAL A 36 -21.70 -14.32 30.54
N ILE A 37 -22.53 -13.39 31.04
CA ILE A 37 -23.93 -13.28 30.60
C ILE A 37 -24.02 -12.88 29.12
N TYR A 38 -23.16 -11.95 28.69
CA TYR A 38 -23.07 -11.58 27.28
C TYR A 38 -22.76 -12.78 26.36
N ASP A 39 -21.73 -13.56 26.69
CA ASP A 39 -21.37 -14.76 25.93
C ASP A 39 -22.49 -15.82 25.96
N ALA A 40 -23.18 -15.95 27.10
CA ALA A 40 -24.33 -16.83 27.20
C ALA A 40 -25.49 -16.40 26.29
N ILE A 41 -25.76 -15.10 26.19
CA ILE A 41 -26.81 -14.54 25.28
C ILE A 41 -26.40 -14.77 23.81
N CYS A 42 -25.13 -14.55 23.46
CA CYS A 42 -24.65 -14.84 22.10
C CYS A 42 -24.88 -16.31 21.75
N ARG A 43 -24.56 -17.23 22.66
CA ARG A 43 -24.77 -18.66 22.46
C ARG A 43 -26.26 -19.04 22.33
N LEU A 44 -27.15 -18.41 23.10
CA LEU A 44 -28.58 -18.63 22.96
C LEU A 44 -29.08 -18.24 21.57
N LYS A 45 -28.57 -17.13 21.04
CA LYS A 45 -28.88 -16.69 19.67
C LYS A 45 -28.36 -17.68 18.63
N ASP A 46 -27.15 -18.18 18.77
CA ASP A 46 -26.55 -19.19 17.87
C ASP A 46 -27.38 -20.50 17.87
N GLN A 47 -28.06 -20.78 18.97
CA GLN A 47 -29.00 -21.92 19.14
C GLN A 47 -30.42 -21.59 18.71
N GLU A 48 -30.68 -20.41 18.11
CA GLU A 48 -32.00 -19.91 17.69
C GLU A 48 -33.03 -19.78 18.84
N ILE A 49 -32.56 -19.71 20.11
CA ILE A 49 -33.39 -19.50 21.29
C ILE A 49 -33.72 -18.01 21.41
N GLN A 50 -34.95 -17.62 21.15
CA GLN A 50 -35.35 -16.21 21.18
C GLN A 50 -35.59 -15.66 22.58
N GLN A 51 -35.91 -16.49 23.56
CA GLN A 51 -36.22 -16.05 24.92
C GLN A 51 -34.98 -16.01 25.79
N VAL A 52 -34.60 -14.79 26.21
CA VAL A 52 -33.48 -14.55 27.10
C VAL A 52 -33.98 -14.26 28.50
N ASP A 53 -34.07 -15.32 29.32
CA ASP A 53 -34.51 -15.28 30.71
C ASP A 53 -33.46 -15.96 31.64
N ALA A 54 -33.68 -15.88 32.94
CA ALA A 54 -32.76 -16.43 33.94
C ALA A 54 -32.52 -17.93 33.78
N PHE A 55 -33.57 -18.70 33.36
CA PHE A 55 -33.47 -20.14 33.15
C PHE A 55 -32.57 -20.45 31.94
N ASN A 56 -32.85 -19.83 30.80
CA ASN A 56 -32.10 -20.05 29.57
C ASN A 56 -30.62 -19.57 29.68
N ILE A 57 -30.38 -18.43 30.32
CA ILE A 57 -29.01 -17.95 30.61
C ILE A 57 -28.29 -18.98 31.52
N THR A 58 -28.89 -19.45 32.59
CA THR A 58 -28.30 -20.44 33.46
C THR A 58 -28.04 -21.75 32.72
N ALA A 59 -28.96 -22.22 31.90
CA ALA A 59 -28.78 -23.42 31.10
C ALA A 59 -27.63 -23.25 30.06
N SER A 60 -27.54 -22.10 29.42
CA SER A 60 -26.46 -21.78 28.50
C SER A 60 -25.09 -21.81 29.17
N ILE A 61 -24.98 -21.24 30.39
CA ILE A 61 -23.73 -21.24 31.15
C ILE A 61 -23.37 -22.66 31.60
N THR A 62 -24.31 -23.43 32.16
CA THR A 62 -24.02 -24.77 32.65
C THR A 62 -23.77 -25.77 31.52
N GLY A 63 -24.33 -25.54 30.37
CA GLY A 63 -24.13 -26.36 29.17
C GLY A 63 -22.79 -26.14 28.47
N ASP A 64 -21.94 -25.20 28.93
CA ASP A 64 -20.61 -24.90 28.38
C ASP A 64 -19.58 -24.87 29.51
N GLY A 65 -18.68 -25.84 29.51
CA GLY A 65 -17.67 -25.96 30.56
C GLY A 65 -16.70 -24.76 30.68
N LYS A 66 -16.51 -24.00 29.61
CA LYS A 66 -15.69 -22.77 29.65
C LYS A 66 -16.46 -21.62 30.30
N LEU A 67 -17.72 -21.42 29.92
CA LEU A 67 -18.59 -20.43 30.54
C LEU A 67 -18.85 -20.74 31.99
N GLN A 68 -19.11 -22.01 32.31
CA GLN A 68 -19.30 -22.46 33.69
C GLN A 68 -18.10 -22.12 34.57
N LYS A 69 -16.88 -22.45 34.12
CA LYS A 69 -15.64 -22.11 34.83
C LYS A 69 -15.43 -20.60 34.98
N ARG A 70 -15.83 -19.82 33.99
CA ARG A 70 -15.78 -18.34 34.05
C ARG A 70 -16.87 -17.77 34.96
N ALA A 71 -17.99 -18.45 35.15
CA ALA A 71 -19.08 -18.05 36.05
C ALA A 71 -18.74 -18.32 37.57
N GLU A 72 -17.85 -19.27 37.82
CA GLU A 72 -17.47 -19.62 39.21
C GLU A 72 -16.99 -18.41 40.01
N GLY A 73 -17.61 -18.20 41.16
CA GLY A 73 -17.28 -17.11 42.09
C GLY A 73 -17.86 -15.73 41.73
N CYS A 74 -18.54 -15.59 40.60
CA CYS A 74 -19.18 -14.31 40.22
C CYS A 74 -20.67 -14.42 39.89
N LEU A 75 -21.17 -15.58 39.45
CA LEU A 75 -22.56 -15.81 39.11
C LEU A 75 -23.13 -17.03 39.81
N THR A 76 -24.29 -16.85 40.44
CA THR A 76 -25.19 -17.92 40.93
C THR A 76 -26.55 -17.76 40.26
N PRO A 77 -27.40 -18.79 40.23
CA PRO A 77 -28.73 -18.66 39.67
C PRO A 77 -29.56 -17.50 40.27
N ASP A 78 -29.39 -17.21 41.55
CA ASP A 78 -30.05 -16.08 42.24
C ASP A 78 -29.53 -14.74 41.71
N VAL A 79 -28.19 -14.60 41.49
CA VAL A 79 -27.58 -13.39 40.94
C VAL A 79 -28.03 -13.19 39.50
N ILE A 80 -28.12 -14.25 38.70
CA ILE A 80 -28.65 -14.19 37.33
C ILE A 80 -30.11 -13.72 37.30
N SER A 81 -30.96 -14.28 38.16
CA SER A 81 -32.34 -13.82 38.32
C SER A 81 -32.42 -12.33 38.65
N GLN A 82 -31.63 -11.86 39.62
CA GLN A 82 -31.58 -10.42 39.96
C GLN A 82 -31.16 -9.54 38.81
N ILE A 83 -30.19 -9.97 38.02
CA ILE A 83 -29.72 -9.22 36.83
C ILE A 83 -30.85 -9.15 35.79
N VAL A 84 -31.54 -10.25 35.52
CA VAL A 84 -32.67 -10.31 34.60
C VAL A 84 -33.84 -9.44 35.04
N ASP A 85 -34.18 -9.50 36.37
CA ASP A 85 -35.25 -8.66 36.93
C ASP A 85 -34.95 -7.18 36.82
N ASN A 86 -33.70 -6.81 37.06
CA ASN A 86 -33.24 -5.43 36.96
C ASN A 86 -33.04 -4.93 35.49
N ALA A 87 -33.00 -5.84 34.52
CA ALA A 87 -32.73 -5.48 33.12
C ALA A 87 -33.77 -4.47 32.58
N LYS A 88 -35.02 -4.61 32.94
CA LYS A 88 -36.11 -3.69 32.52
C LYS A 88 -35.91 -2.23 32.92
N PHE A 89 -35.15 -1.99 33.99
CA PHE A 89 -34.86 -0.63 34.49
C PHE A 89 -33.57 -0.04 33.89
N LEU A 90 -32.71 -0.90 33.38
CA LEU A 90 -31.39 -0.50 32.85
C LEU A 90 -31.35 -0.53 31.31
N ALA A 91 -32.28 -1.24 30.67
CA ALA A 91 -32.37 -1.32 29.22
C ALA A 91 -32.54 0.06 28.56
N ARG A 92 -31.92 0.27 27.40
CA ARG A 92 -32.06 1.48 26.58
C ARG A 92 -32.94 1.20 25.37
N GLY A 93 -33.90 2.11 25.16
CA GLY A 93 -35.00 1.87 24.19
C GLY A 93 -34.70 2.23 22.74
N THR A 94 -33.54 2.81 22.42
CA THR A 94 -33.16 3.11 21.03
C THR A 94 -31.88 2.41 20.61
N SER A 95 -31.82 2.03 19.32
CA SER A 95 -30.60 1.43 18.74
C SER A 95 -29.39 2.36 18.87
N GLU A 96 -29.58 3.67 18.73
CA GLU A 96 -28.51 4.67 18.83
C GLU A 96 -27.92 4.74 20.24
N GLU A 97 -28.77 4.77 21.28
CA GLU A 97 -28.31 4.73 22.67
C GLU A 97 -27.59 3.43 22.99
N PHE A 98 -28.09 2.31 22.46
CA PHE A 98 -27.46 1.01 22.61
C PHE A 98 -26.07 0.94 21.98
N VAL A 99 -25.93 1.40 20.72
CA VAL A 99 -24.63 1.47 20.01
C VAL A 99 -23.65 2.34 20.78
N LEU A 100 -24.10 3.46 21.38
CA LEU A 100 -23.24 4.30 22.21
C LEU A 100 -22.71 3.54 23.45
N LEU A 101 -23.54 2.70 24.10
CA LEU A 101 -23.11 1.87 25.22
C LEU A 101 -22.09 0.82 24.78
N VAL A 102 -22.32 0.16 23.65
CA VAL A 102 -21.41 -0.82 23.05
C VAL A 102 -20.06 -0.17 22.72
N ASN A 103 -20.05 0.99 22.08
CA ASN A 103 -18.84 1.74 21.76
C ASN A 103 -18.04 2.14 23.00
N ASN A 104 -18.73 2.46 24.10
CA ASN A 104 -18.06 2.73 25.37
C ASN A 104 -17.38 1.48 25.96
N VAL A 105 -18.01 0.30 25.83
CA VAL A 105 -17.40 -0.97 26.27
C VAL A 105 -16.16 -1.26 25.42
N TYR A 106 -16.24 -1.11 24.11
CA TYR A 106 -15.10 -1.25 23.20
C TYR A 106 -13.95 -0.30 23.57
N ALA A 107 -14.25 0.98 23.77
CA ALA A 107 -13.22 1.97 24.07
C ALA A 107 -12.48 1.63 25.40
N MET A 108 -13.20 1.11 26.39
CA MET A 108 -12.61 0.69 27.66
C MET A 108 -11.81 -0.61 27.51
N ALA A 109 -12.27 -1.55 26.72
CA ALA A 109 -11.56 -2.79 26.42
C ALA A 109 -10.24 -2.49 25.67
N TYR A 110 -10.31 -1.61 24.66
CA TYR A 110 -9.14 -1.13 23.92
C TYR A 110 -8.09 -0.50 24.85
N LYS A 111 -8.50 0.44 25.70
CA LYS A 111 -7.60 1.08 26.67
C LYS A 111 -6.90 0.06 27.57
N ARG A 112 -7.65 -0.94 28.07
CA ARG A 112 -7.08 -2.00 28.92
C ARG A 112 -6.08 -2.88 28.16
N LYS A 113 -6.39 -3.23 26.92
CA LYS A 113 -5.50 -4.02 26.08
C LYS A 113 -4.24 -3.24 25.75
N LEU A 114 -4.39 -2.01 25.25
CA LEU A 114 -3.27 -1.13 24.93
C LEU A 114 -2.34 -0.92 26.12
N TYR A 115 -2.92 -0.73 27.32
CA TYR A 115 -2.12 -0.60 28.56
C TYR A 115 -1.31 -1.87 28.84
N ARG A 116 -1.91 -3.05 28.68
CA ARG A 116 -1.20 -4.34 28.86
C ARG A 116 -0.10 -4.52 27.82
N ASP A 117 -0.38 -4.19 26.58
CA ASP A 117 0.55 -4.35 25.46
C ASP A 117 1.73 -3.38 25.59
N LEU A 118 1.49 -2.13 26.02
CA LEU A 118 2.54 -1.16 26.34
C LEU A 118 3.43 -1.62 27.52
N ASN A 119 2.86 -2.22 28.57
CA ASN A 119 3.65 -2.78 29.66
C ASN A 119 4.47 -4.00 29.21
N ALA A 120 3.92 -4.83 28.34
CA ALA A 120 4.64 -5.94 27.73
C ALA A 120 5.79 -5.43 26.85
N ALA A 121 5.54 -4.39 26.05
CA ALA A 121 6.56 -3.72 25.25
C ALA A 121 7.68 -3.16 26.13
N GLN A 122 7.35 -2.48 27.22
CA GLN A 122 8.33 -1.97 28.17
C GLN A 122 9.24 -3.09 28.71
N THR A 123 8.65 -4.21 29.11
CA THR A 123 9.40 -5.36 29.60
C THR A 123 10.34 -5.94 28.55
N ARG A 124 9.88 -6.06 27.29
CA ARG A 124 10.69 -6.56 26.17
C ARG A 124 11.83 -5.61 25.82
N VAL A 125 11.57 -4.30 25.78
CA VAL A 125 12.59 -3.26 25.55
C VAL A 125 13.73 -3.40 26.56
N LEU A 126 13.41 -3.63 27.83
CA LEU A 126 14.42 -3.80 28.89
C LEU A 126 15.21 -5.11 28.78
N SER A 127 14.65 -6.13 28.14
CA SER A 127 15.27 -7.46 27.96
C SER A 127 15.88 -7.69 26.58
N ALA A 128 15.62 -6.81 25.61
CA ALA A 128 16.06 -6.97 24.22
C ALA A 128 17.57 -6.87 24.06
N LYS A 129 18.13 -7.69 23.17
CA LYS A 129 19.58 -7.82 22.95
C LYS A 129 20.11 -6.86 21.87
N SER A 130 19.25 -6.37 20.99
CA SER A 130 19.64 -5.47 19.91
C SER A 130 18.61 -4.37 19.68
N ILE A 131 19.03 -3.25 19.06
CA ILE A 131 18.15 -2.15 18.65
C ILE A 131 17.09 -2.63 17.65
N THR A 132 17.47 -3.52 16.74
CA THR A 132 16.57 -4.08 15.72
C THR A 132 15.47 -4.93 16.36
N ASP A 133 15.79 -5.73 17.39
CA ASP A 133 14.79 -6.50 18.12
C ASP A 133 13.81 -5.60 18.87
N ILE A 134 14.32 -4.52 19.50
CA ILE A 134 13.47 -3.52 20.15
C ILE A 134 12.49 -2.88 19.17
N GLN A 135 12.99 -2.45 18.02
CA GLN A 135 12.17 -1.79 17.00
C GLN A 135 11.06 -2.72 16.47
N ARG A 136 11.41 -3.99 16.17
CA ARG A 136 10.45 -4.99 15.72
C ARG A 136 9.39 -5.27 16.79
N ASP A 137 9.81 -5.62 17.98
CA ASP A 137 8.91 -6.03 19.07
C ASP A 137 7.93 -4.91 19.49
N VAL A 138 8.39 -3.65 19.48
CA VAL A 138 7.53 -2.49 19.75
C VAL A 138 6.56 -2.22 18.60
N SER A 139 7.02 -2.31 17.34
CA SER A 139 6.15 -2.14 16.17
C SER A 139 5.06 -3.21 16.14
N ASP A 140 5.42 -4.48 16.32
CA ASP A 140 4.47 -5.60 16.31
C ASP A 140 3.38 -5.47 17.39
N ILE A 141 3.75 -4.99 18.57
CA ILE A 141 2.79 -4.77 19.66
C ILE A 141 1.83 -3.62 19.32
N LEU A 142 2.34 -2.50 18.78
CA LEU A 142 1.52 -1.36 18.43
C LEU A 142 0.61 -1.68 17.22
N ASP A 143 1.13 -2.37 16.23
CA ASP A 143 0.38 -2.79 15.05
C ASP A 143 -0.71 -3.82 15.45
N SER A 144 -0.40 -4.80 16.30
CA SER A 144 -1.39 -5.73 16.87
C SER A 144 -2.46 -5.03 17.71
N ALA A 145 -2.13 -3.96 18.41
CA ALA A 145 -3.10 -3.18 19.16
C ALA A 145 -4.04 -2.41 18.24
N ALA A 146 -3.54 -1.88 17.12
CA ALA A 146 -4.35 -1.19 16.10
C ALA A 146 -5.28 -2.16 15.36
N ASP A 147 -4.77 -3.28 14.87
CA ASP A 147 -5.51 -4.24 14.04
C ASP A 147 -6.69 -4.90 14.76
N ASN A 148 -6.56 -5.17 16.05
CA ASN A 148 -7.60 -5.84 16.82
C ASN A 148 -8.80 -4.94 17.20
N TYR A 149 -8.69 -3.64 16.97
CA TYR A 149 -9.74 -2.65 17.30
C TYR A 149 -10.10 -1.72 16.12
N ILE A 150 -9.70 -2.06 14.91
CA ILE A 150 -10.44 -1.61 13.76
C ILE A 150 -11.79 -2.33 13.90
N ASN A 151 -12.73 -1.65 14.58
CA ASN A 151 -14.14 -2.01 14.56
C ASN A 151 -14.46 -2.38 13.15
N GLY A 152 -15.10 -3.52 12.93
CA GLY A 152 -15.46 -3.99 11.62
C GLY A 152 -15.86 -2.78 10.81
N ALA A 153 -14.98 -2.38 9.91
CA ALA A 153 -15.23 -1.17 9.18
C ALA A 153 -16.56 -1.44 8.49
N ASP A 154 -17.57 -0.74 8.92
CA ASP A 154 -18.84 -0.72 8.20
C ASP A 154 -18.44 -0.59 6.74
N ILE A 155 -18.66 -1.65 5.95
CA ILE A 155 -18.37 -1.56 4.51
C ILE A 155 -19.39 -0.54 4.00
N PRO A 156 -19.01 0.72 3.80
CA PRO A 156 -19.98 1.73 3.50
C PRO A 156 -20.59 1.43 2.15
N LYS A 157 -21.88 1.61 2.03
CA LYS A 157 -22.58 1.50 0.77
C LYS A 157 -21.94 2.50 -0.21
N ILE A 158 -21.57 2.02 -1.40
CA ILE A 158 -20.89 2.86 -2.42
C ILE A 158 -21.69 4.16 -2.68
N GLY A 159 -23.05 4.08 -2.69
CA GLY A 159 -23.91 5.23 -2.87
C GLY A 159 -23.74 6.33 -1.81
N ASP A 160 -23.39 5.96 -0.58
CA ASP A 160 -23.27 6.92 0.52
C ASP A 160 -21.95 7.72 0.45
N GLN A 161 -20.96 7.19 -0.32
CA GLN A 161 -19.65 7.83 -0.57
C GLN A 161 -19.58 8.54 -1.94
N LEU A 162 -20.60 8.36 -2.77
CA LEU A 162 -20.54 8.78 -4.18
C LEU A 162 -20.34 10.29 -4.32
N ASP A 163 -21.04 11.09 -3.54
CA ASP A 163 -20.94 12.55 -3.59
C ASP A 163 -19.53 13.03 -3.22
N GLU A 164 -18.93 12.45 -2.19
CA GLU A 164 -17.55 12.76 -1.78
C GLU A 164 -16.53 12.34 -2.85
N ILE A 165 -16.73 11.18 -3.47
CA ILE A 165 -15.87 10.67 -4.54
C ILE A 165 -16.00 11.55 -5.79
N ILE A 166 -17.23 11.92 -6.19
CA ILE A 166 -17.48 12.81 -7.33
C ILE A 166 -16.85 14.17 -7.07
N GLN A 167 -17.05 14.76 -5.89
CA GLN A 167 -16.45 16.03 -5.52
C GLN A 167 -14.92 15.99 -5.58
N LYS A 168 -14.31 14.88 -5.14
CA LYS A 168 -12.85 14.65 -5.29
C LYS A 168 -12.43 14.51 -6.75
N ILE A 169 -13.24 13.88 -7.59
CA ILE A 169 -12.98 13.76 -9.03
C ILE A 169 -13.10 15.13 -9.71
N GLU A 170 -14.15 15.88 -9.43
CA GLU A 170 -14.41 17.19 -10.03
C GLU A 170 -13.40 18.25 -9.58
N SER A 171 -12.98 18.22 -8.32
CA SER A 171 -11.93 19.12 -7.81
C SER A 171 -10.56 18.89 -8.48
N LYS A 172 -10.38 17.76 -9.17
CA LYS A 172 -9.18 17.40 -9.93
C LYS A 172 -9.37 17.58 -11.45
N GLN A 173 -10.46 18.23 -11.91
CA GLN A 173 -10.63 18.51 -13.34
C GLN A 173 -9.46 19.37 -13.86
N GLY A 174 -8.73 18.82 -14.84
CA GLY A 174 -7.57 19.48 -15.44
C GLY A 174 -6.26 19.36 -14.64
N VAL A 175 -6.25 18.66 -13.50
CA VAL A 175 -5.04 18.30 -12.77
C VAL A 175 -4.79 16.82 -12.98
N ASN A 176 -3.63 16.45 -13.49
CA ASN A 176 -3.24 15.05 -13.65
C ASN A 176 -3.34 14.32 -12.32
N ARG A 177 -3.87 13.10 -12.34
CA ARG A 177 -4.08 12.28 -11.15
C ARG A 177 -2.78 11.79 -10.54
N GLY A 178 -1.70 11.74 -11.30
CA GLY A 178 -0.38 11.25 -10.92
C GLY A 178 0.72 12.15 -11.43
N TYR A 179 1.96 11.79 -11.11
CA TYR A 179 3.14 12.47 -11.64
C TYR A 179 3.41 11.99 -13.08
N GLU A 180 3.89 12.91 -13.90
CA GLU A 180 4.19 12.69 -15.30
C GLU A 180 5.66 12.40 -15.56
N PHE A 181 5.93 11.63 -16.61
CA PHE A 181 7.25 11.48 -17.18
C PHE A 181 7.60 12.70 -18.05
N LYS A 182 8.75 13.32 -17.82
CA LYS A 182 9.30 14.38 -18.67
C LYS A 182 10.38 13.84 -19.59
N CYS A 183 11.16 12.86 -19.12
CA CYS A 183 12.23 12.22 -19.88
C CYS A 183 11.72 11.37 -21.06
N VAL A 184 10.52 10.78 -20.94
CA VAL A 184 9.82 10.05 -22.02
C VAL A 184 8.33 10.42 -21.97
N LYS A 185 7.98 11.61 -22.45
CA LYS A 185 6.64 12.21 -22.31
C LYS A 185 5.51 11.35 -22.90
N LYS A 186 5.78 10.61 -23.95
CA LYS A 186 4.75 9.80 -24.61
C LYS A 186 4.23 8.66 -23.73
N LEU A 187 4.96 8.28 -22.66
CA LEU A 187 4.46 7.34 -21.64
C LEU A 187 3.20 7.84 -20.94
N ASN A 188 3.03 9.16 -20.82
CA ASN A 188 1.87 9.75 -20.14
C ASN A 188 0.54 9.53 -20.86
N ASP A 189 0.56 9.16 -22.16
CA ASP A 189 -0.63 8.78 -22.88
C ASP A 189 -1.22 7.45 -22.37
N TYR A 190 -0.39 6.64 -21.71
CA TYR A 190 -0.75 5.30 -21.23
C TYR A 190 -0.74 5.19 -19.70
N VAL A 191 0.26 5.76 -19.04
CA VAL A 191 0.49 5.57 -17.60
C VAL A 191 0.94 6.86 -16.94
N THR A 192 0.51 7.04 -15.68
CA THR A 192 1.01 8.06 -14.75
C THR A 192 1.53 7.39 -13.48
N ILE A 193 2.27 8.13 -12.65
CA ILE A 193 2.81 7.63 -11.38
C ILE A 193 1.86 8.05 -10.28
N ASP A 194 0.92 7.16 -9.95
CA ASP A 194 -0.17 7.45 -9.03
C ASP A 194 0.12 6.95 -7.61
N LYS A 195 -0.37 7.69 -6.61
CA LYS A 195 -0.37 7.22 -5.20
C LYS A 195 -1.19 5.95 -5.09
N ASN A 196 -0.82 5.12 -4.12
CA ASN A 196 -1.40 3.79 -3.89
C ASN A 196 -1.12 2.77 -5.01
N GLU A 197 -0.34 3.14 -6.03
CA GLU A 197 -0.05 2.29 -7.18
C GLU A 197 1.44 1.97 -7.29
N MET A 198 1.73 0.86 -7.96
CA MET A 198 3.10 0.39 -8.21
C MET A 198 3.34 0.26 -9.71
N LEU A 199 4.34 0.98 -10.21
CA LEU A 199 4.81 0.90 -11.58
C LEU A 199 6.14 0.15 -11.63
N THR A 200 6.31 -0.76 -12.59
CA THR A 200 7.53 -1.55 -12.73
C THR A 200 8.12 -1.44 -14.14
N PHE A 201 9.39 -1.07 -14.23
CA PHE A 201 10.18 -1.16 -15.46
C PHE A 201 10.79 -2.54 -15.63
N LEU A 202 10.50 -3.21 -16.74
CA LEU A 202 11.07 -4.49 -17.12
C LEU A 202 12.18 -4.29 -18.14
N ALA A 203 13.40 -4.72 -17.84
CA ALA A 203 14.50 -4.51 -18.78
C ALA A 203 15.60 -5.57 -18.66
N PRO A 204 16.32 -5.86 -19.74
CA PRO A 204 17.49 -6.74 -19.71
C PRO A 204 18.59 -6.23 -18.76
N MET A 205 19.55 -7.09 -18.43
CA MET A 205 20.71 -6.70 -17.65
C MET A 205 21.50 -5.57 -18.36
N LYS A 206 21.99 -4.60 -17.60
CA LYS A 206 22.81 -3.46 -18.11
C LYS A 206 22.14 -2.61 -19.18
N SER A 207 20.81 -2.57 -19.19
CA SER A 207 20.01 -1.79 -20.14
C SER A 207 19.60 -0.41 -19.61
N GLY A 208 20.11 0.07 -18.49
CA GLY A 208 19.83 1.41 -17.98
C GLY A 208 18.65 1.51 -17.01
N LYS A 209 18.17 0.40 -16.40
CA LYS A 209 17.08 0.41 -15.40
C LYS A 209 17.25 1.48 -14.32
N SER A 210 18.38 1.45 -13.61
CA SER A 210 18.71 2.41 -12.55
C SER A 210 18.71 3.85 -13.03
N ILE A 211 19.13 4.07 -14.28
CA ILE A 211 19.11 5.41 -14.88
C ILE A 211 17.67 5.84 -15.18
N MET A 212 16.83 4.93 -15.67
CA MET A 212 15.41 5.25 -15.89
C MET A 212 14.70 5.59 -14.58
N LEU A 213 14.93 4.80 -13.52
CA LEU A 213 14.39 5.11 -12.18
C LEU A 213 14.89 6.47 -11.68
N MET A 214 16.17 6.78 -11.83
CA MET A 214 16.75 8.08 -11.45
C MET A 214 16.16 9.23 -12.25
N ASN A 215 16.00 9.08 -13.58
CA ASN A 215 15.38 10.12 -14.42
C ASN A 215 13.92 10.32 -14.06
N THR A 216 13.17 9.24 -13.80
CA THR A 216 11.79 9.33 -13.32
C THR A 216 11.72 10.02 -11.95
N ALA A 217 12.67 9.75 -11.04
CA ALA A 217 12.74 10.46 -9.76
C ALA A 217 12.95 11.97 -9.95
N ILE A 218 13.81 12.36 -10.87
CA ILE A 218 14.03 13.78 -11.22
C ILE A 218 12.73 14.37 -11.78
N ASP A 219 12.07 13.68 -12.72
CA ASP A 219 10.82 14.14 -13.33
C ASP A 219 9.73 14.44 -12.29
N VAL A 220 9.55 13.54 -11.31
CA VAL A 220 8.51 13.72 -10.28
C VAL A 220 8.92 14.76 -9.23
N MET A 221 10.19 14.89 -8.88
CA MET A 221 10.68 15.95 -8.00
C MET A 221 10.48 17.34 -8.59
N GLU A 222 10.69 17.51 -9.91
CA GLU A 222 10.41 18.77 -10.62
C GLU A 222 8.91 19.14 -10.61
N GLN A 223 8.03 18.20 -10.25
CA GLN A 223 6.60 18.40 -10.03
C GLN A 223 6.26 18.58 -8.53
N GLY A 224 7.27 18.73 -7.68
CA GLY A 224 7.13 19.00 -6.25
C GLY A 224 7.05 17.76 -5.37
N ALA A 225 7.26 16.55 -5.88
CA ALA A 225 7.25 15.33 -5.10
C ALA A 225 8.51 15.21 -4.21
N LYS A 226 8.33 14.60 -3.03
CA LYS A 226 9.42 14.16 -2.16
C LYS A 226 9.69 12.68 -2.38
N CYS A 227 10.94 12.36 -2.74
CA CYS A 227 11.31 11.03 -3.19
C CYS A 227 12.26 10.33 -2.23
N ILE A 228 11.98 9.05 -1.96
CA ILE A 228 12.92 8.13 -1.34
C ILE A 228 13.42 7.18 -2.42
N PHE A 229 14.74 7.00 -2.50
CA PHE A 229 15.38 6.07 -3.42
C PHE A 229 16.15 5.02 -2.62
N LEU A 230 15.66 3.80 -2.59
CA LEU A 230 16.32 2.65 -1.97
C LEU A 230 17.01 1.84 -3.08
N ASP A 231 18.31 1.73 -2.99
CA ASP A 231 19.16 1.14 -4.03
C ASP A 231 19.89 -0.09 -3.50
N SER A 232 19.74 -1.22 -4.17
CA SER A 232 20.43 -2.45 -3.79
C SER A 232 21.72 -2.72 -4.57
N GLU A 233 22.05 -1.88 -5.55
CA GLU A 233 23.23 -2.05 -6.40
C GLU A 233 24.20 -0.89 -6.36
N MET A 234 23.71 0.35 -6.31
CA MET A 234 24.57 1.53 -6.37
C MET A 234 24.80 2.14 -4.99
N THR A 235 26.05 2.40 -4.68
CA THR A 235 26.41 3.21 -3.52
C THR A 235 26.01 4.67 -3.70
N ASP A 236 25.85 5.40 -2.58
CA ASP A 236 25.51 6.83 -2.59
C ASP A 236 26.48 7.64 -3.49
N ALA A 237 27.77 7.29 -3.49
CA ALA A 237 28.77 7.96 -4.32
C ALA A 237 28.53 7.75 -5.82
N LEU A 238 28.21 6.53 -6.26
CA LEU A 238 27.92 6.23 -7.67
C LEU A 238 26.61 6.89 -8.12
N PHE A 239 25.60 6.88 -7.28
CA PHE A 239 24.33 7.53 -7.55
C PHE A 239 24.53 9.05 -7.71
N THR A 240 25.23 9.68 -6.77
CA THR A 240 25.55 11.12 -6.82
C THR A 240 26.35 11.50 -8.07
N GLN A 241 27.35 10.69 -8.48
CA GLN A 241 28.09 10.93 -9.72
C GLN A 241 27.20 10.95 -10.97
N ARG A 242 26.19 10.08 -11.02
CA ARG A 242 25.21 10.07 -12.12
C ARG A 242 24.27 11.27 -12.09
N LEU A 243 23.83 11.71 -10.89
CA LEU A 243 23.07 12.94 -10.74
C LEU A 243 23.87 14.16 -11.22
N ILE A 244 25.16 14.24 -10.83
CA ILE A 244 26.04 15.32 -11.30
C ILE A 244 26.15 15.28 -12.85
N ALA A 245 26.36 14.10 -13.44
CA ALA A 245 26.42 13.96 -14.90
C ALA A 245 25.14 14.40 -15.60
N TYR A 246 23.99 14.03 -15.02
CA TYR A 246 22.68 14.43 -15.54
C TYR A 246 22.51 15.95 -15.57
N TYR A 247 22.75 16.63 -14.46
CA TYR A 247 22.52 18.08 -14.36
C TYR A 247 23.62 18.91 -15.01
N SER A 248 24.88 18.46 -14.97
CA SER A 248 25.99 19.19 -15.53
C SER A 248 26.18 18.96 -17.03
N GLN A 249 25.61 17.90 -17.59
CA GLN A 249 25.91 17.43 -18.94
C GLN A 249 27.42 17.22 -19.17
N VAL A 250 28.10 16.76 -18.11
CA VAL A 250 29.51 16.33 -18.15
C VAL A 250 29.55 14.81 -18.11
N PRO A 251 30.35 14.14 -18.95
CA PRO A 251 30.37 12.68 -18.99
C PRO A 251 30.69 12.05 -17.62
N VAL A 252 29.94 11.03 -17.23
CA VAL A 252 30.12 10.29 -15.95
C VAL A 252 31.59 9.89 -15.75
N GLN A 253 32.32 9.54 -16.81
CA GLN A 253 33.71 9.15 -16.72
C GLN A 253 34.62 10.31 -16.31
N HIS A 254 34.34 11.56 -16.75
CA HIS A 254 35.08 12.74 -16.32
C HIS A 254 34.84 13.04 -14.84
N ILE A 255 33.56 12.95 -14.42
CA ILE A 255 33.17 13.14 -13.01
C ILE A 255 33.86 12.09 -12.12
N ARG A 256 33.78 10.82 -12.52
CA ARG A 256 34.36 9.70 -11.77
C ARG A 256 35.88 9.82 -11.58
N ARG A 257 36.58 10.39 -12.57
CA ARG A 257 38.04 10.58 -12.53
C ARG A 257 38.44 11.91 -11.94
N GLY A 258 37.48 12.83 -11.69
CA GLY A 258 37.79 14.20 -11.27
C GLY A 258 38.56 15.01 -12.32
N ASN A 259 38.43 14.62 -13.60
CA ASN A 259 39.19 15.21 -14.70
C ASN A 259 38.23 16.00 -15.61
N TYR A 260 38.01 17.26 -15.28
CA TYR A 260 37.23 18.21 -16.08
C TYR A 260 38.05 19.44 -16.44
N ASP A 261 37.75 20.01 -17.61
CA ASP A 261 38.23 21.32 -17.99
C ASP A 261 37.51 22.44 -17.20
N ASP A 262 37.89 23.69 -17.43
CA ASP A 262 37.32 24.83 -16.69
C ASP A 262 35.84 25.08 -16.99
N ASP A 263 35.33 24.72 -18.17
CA ASP A 263 33.91 24.82 -18.49
C ASP A 263 33.12 23.71 -17.85
N GLU A 264 33.59 22.47 -17.94
CA GLU A 264 33.01 21.34 -17.25
C GLU A 264 32.95 21.55 -15.73
N ARG A 265 34.03 22.12 -15.13
CA ARG A 265 34.07 22.47 -13.70
C ARG A 265 32.93 23.41 -13.31
N ARG A 266 32.75 24.49 -14.06
CA ARG A 266 31.63 25.44 -13.80
C ARG A 266 30.27 24.79 -13.89
N ARG A 267 30.05 23.88 -14.86
CA ARG A 267 28.79 23.13 -15.01
C ARG A 267 28.58 22.15 -13.86
N VAL A 268 29.64 21.48 -13.39
CA VAL A 268 29.60 20.58 -12.23
C VAL A 268 29.25 21.35 -10.95
N GLU A 269 29.84 22.52 -10.72
CA GLU A 269 29.53 23.36 -9.55
C GLU A 269 28.09 23.81 -9.54
N LYS A 270 27.51 24.23 -10.69
CA LYS A 270 26.08 24.54 -10.81
C LYS A 270 25.20 23.33 -10.54
N ALA A 271 25.56 22.16 -11.05
CA ALA A 271 24.84 20.92 -10.82
C ALA A 271 24.81 20.55 -9.31
N ILE A 272 25.94 20.74 -8.61
CA ILE A 272 26.01 20.49 -7.16
C ILE A 272 25.03 21.40 -6.39
N GLU A 273 24.92 22.67 -6.75
CA GLU A 273 23.98 23.59 -6.09
C GLU A 273 22.51 23.17 -6.35
N ILE A 274 22.18 22.71 -7.55
CA ILE A 274 20.86 22.16 -7.86
C ILE A 274 20.60 20.92 -6.99
N ILE A 275 21.53 19.97 -6.96
CA ILE A 275 21.38 18.70 -6.24
C ILE A 275 21.17 18.91 -4.73
N LYS A 276 21.86 19.90 -4.13
CA LYS A 276 21.67 20.26 -2.70
C LYS A 276 20.23 20.69 -2.37
N GLY A 277 19.51 21.21 -3.34
CA GLY A 277 18.11 21.65 -3.18
C GLY A 277 17.06 20.57 -3.46
N LEU A 278 17.44 19.36 -3.86
CA LEU A 278 16.51 18.30 -4.18
C LEU A 278 15.92 17.64 -2.94
N GLU A 279 14.63 17.38 -2.95
CA GLU A 279 13.93 16.57 -1.93
C GLU A 279 14.05 15.06 -2.25
N LEU A 280 15.30 14.60 -2.47
CA LEU A 280 15.67 13.22 -2.79
C LEU A 280 16.50 12.61 -1.68
N TYR A 281 16.00 11.56 -1.08
CA TYR A 281 16.67 10.81 -0.02
C TYR A 281 17.11 9.45 -0.57
N HIS A 282 18.41 9.29 -0.81
CA HIS A 282 18.99 8.04 -1.31
C HIS A 282 19.60 7.22 -0.16
N LYS A 283 19.44 5.89 -0.24
CA LYS A 283 20.07 4.96 0.68
C LYS A 283 20.46 3.68 -0.05
N TYR A 284 21.76 3.33 0.03
CA TYR A 284 22.27 2.03 -0.42
C TYR A 284 21.92 0.93 0.58
N ILE A 285 21.20 -0.12 0.12
CA ILE A 285 20.72 -1.26 0.93
C ILE A 285 21.01 -2.59 0.21
N PRO A 286 22.27 -3.04 0.14
CA PRO A 286 22.66 -4.25 -0.63
C PRO A 286 22.02 -5.53 -0.10
N ILE A 287 21.74 -5.58 1.20
CA ILE A 287 21.04 -6.66 1.91
C ILE A 287 19.89 -6.02 2.69
N TYR A 288 18.72 -6.59 2.61
CA TYR A 288 17.53 -6.06 3.21
C TYR A 288 16.50 -7.16 3.51
N THR A 289 15.61 -6.88 4.43
CA THR A 289 14.34 -7.59 4.63
C THR A 289 13.17 -6.70 4.23
N THR A 290 12.02 -7.27 3.95
CA THR A 290 10.80 -6.52 3.62
C THR A 290 10.36 -5.60 4.75
N ASP A 291 10.56 -6.01 6.01
CA ASP A 291 10.23 -5.20 7.19
C ASP A 291 11.19 -4.02 7.37
N GLU A 292 12.47 -4.18 7.06
CA GLU A 292 13.43 -3.05 7.04
C GLU A 292 13.06 -2.02 5.99
N ILE A 293 12.72 -2.44 4.75
CA ILE A 293 12.26 -1.53 3.70
C ILE A 293 11.04 -0.75 4.18
N TYR A 294 10.02 -1.45 4.69
CA TYR A 294 8.81 -0.82 5.23
C TYR A 294 9.14 0.17 6.36
N GLY A 295 10.00 -0.23 7.31
CA GLY A 295 10.44 0.58 8.43
C GLY A 295 11.16 1.87 7.98
N TYR A 296 12.06 1.78 6.99
CA TYR A 296 12.72 2.96 6.41
C TYR A 296 11.71 3.92 5.79
N VAL A 297 10.84 3.43 4.91
CA VAL A 297 9.86 4.27 4.21
C VAL A 297 8.88 4.90 5.18
N LYS A 298 8.32 4.14 6.12
CA LYS A 298 7.41 4.63 7.17
C LYS A 298 8.06 5.74 8.01
N THR A 299 9.33 5.54 8.42
CA THR A 299 10.07 6.51 9.21
C THR A 299 10.35 7.79 8.41
N MET A 300 10.79 7.66 7.16
CA MET A 300 11.11 8.79 6.29
C MET A 300 9.84 9.58 5.93
N LYS A 301 8.74 8.89 5.61
CA LYS A 301 7.45 9.53 5.36
C LYS A 301 6.99 10.37 6.55
N ARG A 302 7.09 9.82 7.78
CA ARG A 302 6.70 10.54 8.99
C ARG A 302 7.59 11.75 9.28
N LYS A 303 8.90 11.65 8.99
CA LYS A 303 9.89 12.66 9.38
C LYS A 303 10.01 13.80 8.35
N TYR A 304 9.96 13.48 7.07
CA TYR A 304 10.24 14.43 5.99
C TYR A 304 9.09 14.55 4.98
N GLY A 305 8.14 13.64 5.02
CA GLY A 305 7.18 13.42 3.96
C GLY A 305 7.78 12.52 2.87
N CYS A 306 6.93 11.77 2.17
CA CYS A 306 7.30 10.98 1.01
C CYS A 306 6.08 10.83 0.12
N ASP A 307 6.24 11.12 -1.16
CA ASP A 307 5.20 10.96 -2.17
C ASP A 307 5.48 9.76 -3.06
N VAL A 308 6.77 9.48 -3.34
CA VAL A 308 7.18 8.41 -4.23
C VAL A 308 8.38 7.65 -3.65
N LEU A 309 8.25 6.32 -3.60
CA LEU A 309 9.37 5.42 -3.35
C LEU A 309 9.91 4.89 -4.69
N PHE A 310 11.20 5.05 -4.92
CA PHE A 310 11.96 4.35 -5.95
C PHE A 310 12.71 3.18 -5.32
N PHE A 311 12.55 1.97 -5.88
CA PHE A 311 13.21 0.77 -5.39
C PHE A 311 14.01 0.09 -6.52
N ASP A 312 15.31 0.17 -6.48
CA ASP A 312 16.22 -0.35 -7.51
C ASP A 312 17.00 -1.56 -6.98
N TYR A 313 16.63 -2.77 -7.37
CA TYR A 313 15.51 -3.30 -8.15
C TYR A 313 14.96 -4.55 -7.50
N LEU A 314 13.85 -5.09 -8.01
CA LEU A 314 13.25 -6.33 -7.52
C LEU A 314 14.17 -7.52 -7.78
N LYS A 315 14.86 -7.98 -6.75
CA LYS A 315 15.69 -9.18 -6.75
C LYS A 315 15.53 -9.95 -5.44
N PRO A 316 15.71 -11.28 -5.43
CA PRO A 316 15.77 -12.02 -4.18
C PRO A 316 16.99 -11.60 -3.37
N SER A 317 16.83 -11.45 -2.05
CA SER A 317 17.92 -11.00 -1.18
C SER A 317 18.88 -12.13 -0.79
N ASN A 318 18.37 -13.34 -0.54
CA ASN A 318 19.14 -14.43 0.07
C ASN A 318 18.81 -15.85 -0.42
N SER A 319 17.95 -16.02 -1.43
CA SER A 319 17.50 -17.37 -1.82
C SER A 319 18.51 -18.13 -2.68
N THR A 320 18.68 -19.40 -2.37
CA THR A 320 19.61 -20.31 -3.06
C THR A 320 18.93 -21.24 -4.04
N ASP A 321 17.60 -21.33 -4.03
CA ASP A 321 16.81 -22.20 -4.91
C ASP A 321 15.66 -21.39 -5.59
N ALA A 322 15.16 -21.93 -6.72
CA ALA A 322 14.17 -21.25 -7.54
C ALA A 322 12.81 -21.04 -6.83
N PHE A 323 12.41 -21.95 -5.93
CA PHE A 323 11.13 -21.83 -5.23
C PHE A 323 11.17 -20.73 -4.16
N SER A 324 12.26 -20.67 -3.37
CA SER A 324 12.46 -19.62 -2.39
C SER A 324 12.64 -18.25 -3.06
N THR A 325 13.32 -18.18 -4.21
CA THR A 325 13.44 -16.97 -5.04
C THR A 325 12.06 -16.44 -5.44
N TYR A 326 11.18 -17.31 -5.94
CA TYR A 326 9.82 -16.94 -6.34
C TYR A 326 8.97 -16.44 -5.16
N ALA A 327 9.08 -17.09 -4.00
CA ALA A 327 8.36 -16.69 -2.78
C ALA A 327 8.88 -15.34 -2.24
N GLU A 328 10.19 -15.12 -2.20
CA GLU A 328 10.79 -13.85 -1.76
C GLU A 328 10.38 -12.67 -2.65
N LEU A 329 10.45 -12.84 -3.98
CA LEU A 329 10.01 -11.80 -4.92
C LEU A 329 8.52 -11.49 -4.76
N GLY A 330 7.69 -12.53 -4.54
CA GLY A 330 6.28 -12.36 -4.26
C GLY A 330 6.03 -11.55 -2.99
N ASN A 331 6.73 -11.87 -1.90
CA ASN A 331 6.63 -11.16 -0.63
C ASN A 331 7.12 -9.70 -0.73
N LEU A 332 8.24 -9.48 -1.42
CA LEU A 332 8.78 -8.14 -1.65
C LEU A 332 7.78 -7.29 -2.45
N THR A 333 7.28 -7.82 -3.56
CA THR A 333 6.32 -7.09 -4.41
C THR A 333 5.01 -6.82 -3.69
N ASN A 334 4.51 -7.79 -2.90
CA ASN A 334 3.35 -7.61 -2.04
C ASN A 334 3.57 -6.51 -0.99
N THR A 335 4.73 -6.49 -0.35
CA THR A 335 5.10 -5.44 0.62
C THR A 335 5.15 -4.06 -0.04
N LEU A 336 5.77 -3.95 -1.20
CA LEU A 336 5.87 -2.70 -1.94
C LEU A 336 4.49 -2.17 -2.39
N LYS A 337 3.63 -3.05 -2.92
CA LYS A 337 2.30 -2.64 -3.42
C LYS A 337 1.30 -2.40 -2.28
N ASN A 338 1.14 -3.35 -1.36
CA ASN A 338 0.06 -3.29 -0.38
C ASN A 338 0.46 -2.51 0.87
N ARG A 339 1.60 -2.84 1.51
CA ARG A 339 2.02 -2.20 2.75
C ARG A 339 2.63 -0.81 2.52
N ILE A 340 3.41 -0.62 1.45
CA ILE A 340 4.08 0.66 1.19
C ILE A 340 3.20 1.58 0.34
N ALA A 341 2.79 1.15 -0.86
CA ALA A 341 1.95 2.00 -1.68
C ALA A 341 0.56 2.17 -1.04
N GLY A 342 -0.11 1.07 -0.64
CA GLY A 342 -1.46 1.08 -0.07
C GLY A 342 -1.52 1.76 1.30
N ASP A 343 -0.91 1.16 2.34
CA ASP A 343 -1.09 1.62 3.71
C ASP A 343 -0.41 2.97 3.98
N LEU A 344 0.71 3.27 3.29
CA LEU A 344 1.41 4.54 3.44
C LEU A 344 0.96 5.61 2.44
N ASP A 345 -0.01 5.36 1.56
CA ASP A 345 -0.53 6.33 0.57
C ASP A 345 0.60 7.06 -0.19
N ILE A 346 1.47 6.29 -0.84
CA ILE A 346 2.56 6.79 -1.68
C ILE A 346 2.57 6.05 -3.02
N ALA A 347 3.23 6.61 -4.03
CA ALA A 347 3.51 5.89 -5.26
C ALA A 347 4.77 5.02 -5.10
N VAL A 348 4.82 3.87 -5.78
CA VAL A 348 6.01 3.02 -5.84
C VAL A 348 6.44 2.85 -7.28
N VAL A 349 7.69 3.15 -7.59
CA VAL A 349 8.30 2.90 -8.89
C VAL A 349 9.49 1.97 -8.70
N SER A 350 9.49 0.84 -9.40
CA SER A 350 10.56 -0.14 -9.28
C SER A 350 10.99 -0.66 -10.64
N ALA A 351 12.00 -1.50 -10.65
CA ALA A 351 12.45 -2.19 -11.85
C ALA A 351 12.62 -3.69 -11.58
N CYS A 352 12.50 -4.50 -12.61
CA CYS A 352 12.87 -5.91 -12.56
C CYS A 352 13.67 -6.30 -13.79
N GLN A 353 14.39 -7.41 -13.67
CA GLN A 353 15.19 -7.92 -14.77
C GLN A 353 14.33 -8.81 -15.69
N ALA A 354 14.43 -8.57 -17.01
CA ALA A 354 13.85 -9.46 -18.00
C ALA A 354 14.62 -10.78 -18.07
N SER A 355 13.89 -11.88 -18.29
CA SER A 355 14.48 -13.17 -18.61
C SER A 355 15.22 -13.13 -19.97
N ARG A 356 16.03 -14.17 -20.27
CA ARG A 356 16.70 -14.29 -21.57
C ARG A 356 15.72 -14.31 -22.74
N ASN A 357 14.50 -14.74 -22.54
CA ASN A 357 13.44 -14.80 -23.54
C ASN A 357 12.57 -13.52 -23.58
N GLY A 358 12.99 -12.45 -22.91
CA GLY A 358 12.30 -11.15 -22.92
C GLY A 358 11.09 -11.04 -21.99
N GLY A 359 10.61 -12.13 -21.41
CA GLY A 359 9.51 -12.13 -20.45
C GLY A 359 9.95 -11.67 -19.05
N ILE A 360 9.00 -11.50 -18.13
CA ILE A 360 9.28 -11.22 -16.72
C ILE A 360 10.00 -12.43 -16.15
N ALA A 361 11.33 -12.26 -15.85
CA ALA A 361 12.10 -13.32 -15.21
C ALA A 361 11.50 -13.57 -13.82
N ASP A 362 11.29 -14.83 -13.51
CA ASP A 362 11.04 -15.36 -12.18
C ASP A 362 9.74 -14.93 -11.47
N SER A 363 8.88 -14.05 -12.03
CA SER A 363 7.64 -13.77 -11.30
C SER A 363 6.49 -13.16 -12.10
N VAL A 364 5.52 -13.99 -12.45
CA VAL A 364 4.14 -13.57 -12.80
C VAL A 364 3.55 -12.68 -11.69
N ARG A 365 4.01 -12.84 -10.44
CA ARG A 365 3.58 -12.01 -9.30
C ARG A 365 3.98 -10.54 -9.44
N ILE A 366 5.12 -10.22 -10.04
CA ILE A 366 5.49 -8.82 -10.30
C ILE A 366 4.41 -8.15 -11.16
N ALA A 367 3.99 -8.82 -12.24
CA ALA A 367 2.90 -8.31 -13.09
C ALA A 367 1.55 -8.24 -12.35
N GLN A 368 1.27 -9.22 -11.48
CA GLN A 368 0.01 -9.24 -10.71
C GLN A 368 -0.12 -8.08 -9.71
N TYR A 369 0.97 -7.72 -9.06
CA TYR A 369 0.99 -6.63 -8.07
C TYR A 369 1.24 -5.26 -8.70
N SER A 370 1.94 -5.17 -9.83
CA SER A 370 2.15 -3.92 -10.53
C SER A 370 0.87 -3.42 -11.19
N SER A 371 0.61 -2.13 -11.08
CA SER A 371 -0.50 -1.48 -11.78
C SER A 371 -0.19 -1.29 -13.26
N ALA A 372 1.10 -1.07 -13.57
CA ALA A 372 1.61 -1.09 -14.92
C ALA A 372 3.01 -1.71 -14.97
N VAL A 373 3.30 -2.40 -16.09
CA VAL A 373 4.63 -2.92 -16.41
C VAL A 373 5.07 -2.36 -17.76
N ILE A 374 6.18 -1.66 -17.76
CA ILE A 374 6.75 -1.03 -18.95
C ILE A 374 8.05 -1.76 -19.30
N LYS A 375 8.07 -2.41 -20.44
CA LYS A 375 9.28 -3.01 -20.98
C LYS A 375 10.14 -1.94 -21.62
N MET A 376 11.45 -1.97 -21.35
CA MET A 376 12.41 -1.06 -21.96
C MET A 376 13.56 -1.84 -22.60
N GLU A 377 13.86 -1.54 -23.85
CA GLU A 377 14.82 -2.25 -24.68
C GLU A 377 15.66 -1.29 -25.53
N ARG A 378 16.92 -1.64 -25.75
CA ARG A 378 17.71 -1.00 -26.79
C ARG A 378 17.27 -1.49 -28.15
N LYS A 379 17.22 -0.59 -29.12
CA LYS A 379 17.10 -0.97 -30.53
C LYS A 379 18.42 -1.58 -31.01
N ASP A 380 18.29 -2.49 -31.95
CA ASP A 380 19.48 -3.00 -32.65
C ASP A 380 20.21 -1.87 -33.36
N TYR A 381 21.52 -1.99 -33.46
CA TYR A 381 22.34 -0.93 -34.04
C TYR A 381 21.95 -0.60 -35.50
N ALA A 382 21.61 -1.64 -36.28
CA ALA A 382 21.15 -1.45 -37.66
C ALA A 382 19.82 -0.67 -37.74
N ASP A 383 18.85 -1.02 -36.88
CA ASP A 383 17.54 -0.35 -36.84
C ASP A 383 17.71 1.11 -36.38
N PHE A 384 18.52 1.36 -35.36
CA PHE A 384 18.83 2.71 -34.93
C PHE A 384 19.49 3.54 -36.04
N LYS A 385 20.52 2.98 -36.73
CA LYS A 385 21.21 3.69 -37.81
C LYS A 385 20.34 3.95 -39.02
N ALA A 386 19.36 3.11 -39.31
CA ALA A 386 18.39 3.31 -40.38
C ALA A 386 17.44 4.50 -40.12
N ALA A 387 17.19 4.82 -38.84
CA ALA A 387 16.20 5.83 -38.45
C ALA A 387 16.60 6.51 -37.11
N GLU A 388 17.77 7.18 -37.05
CA GLU A 388 18.33 7.81 -35.86
C GLU A 388 17.39 8.84 -35.21
N GLU A 389 16.52 9.48 -35.97
CA GLU A 389 15.56 10.47 -35.48
C GLU A 389 14.56 9.88 -34.46
N TYR A 390 14.31 8.56 -34.50
CA TYR A 390 13.44 7.84 -33.58
C TYR A 390 14.21 7.25 -32.36
N GLY A 391 15.43 7.72 -32.12
CA GLY A 391 16.20 7.33 -30.94
C GLY A 391 16.67 5.88 -30.92
N ASN A 392 17.43 5.54 -29.90
CA ASN A 392 18.11 4.24 -29.74
C ASN A 392 17.45 3.31 -28.73
N TYR A 393 16.26 3.66 -28.22
CA TYR A 393 15.52 2.92 -27.20
C TYR A 393 14.05 2.84 -27.55
N LYS A 394 13.39 1.79 -27.05
CA LYS A 394 11.94 1.60 -27.14
C LYS A 394 11.36 1.21 -25.82
N PHE A 395 10.15 1.70 -25.53
CA PHE A 395 9.34 1.37 -24.36
C PHE A 395 8.02 0.77 -24.81
N THR A 396 7.61 -0.34 -24.21
CA THR A 396 6.33 -1.01 -24.50
C THR A 396 5.56 -1.17 -23.21
N VAL A 397 4.34 -0.66 -23.14
CA VAL A 397 3.45 -0.83 -21.99
C VAL A 397 2.80 -2.21 -22.07
N LEU A 398 3.42 -3.21 -21.44
CA LEU A 398 2.98 -4.62 -21.52
C LEU A 398 1.70 -4.89 -20.73
N TYR A 399 1.62 -4.31 -19.54
CA TYR A 399 0.47 -4.44 -18.64
C TYR A 399 0.10 -3.08 -18.11
N ASN A 400 -1.20 -2.78 -18.11
CA ASN A 400 -1.74 -1.55 -17.56
C ASN A 400 -3.13 -1.83 -17.01
N ARG A 401 -3.29 -1.69 -15.71
CA ARG A 401 -4.58 -1.91 -15.02
C ARG A 401 -5.52 -0.71 -15.18
N LEU A 402 -4.96 0.48 -15.36
CA LEU A 402 -5.67 1.75 -15.33
C LEU A 402 -5.89 2.36 -16.72
N GLY A 403 -5.35 1.74 -17.78
CA GLY A 403 -5.41 2.28 -19.13
C GLY A 403 -5.13 1.23 -20.20
N GLU A 404 -4.79 1.70 -21.39
CA GLU A 404 -4.51 0.85 -22.54
C GLU A 404 -3.14 0.17 -22.44
N GLN A 405 -3.03 -0.99 -23.09
CA GLN A 405 -1.80 -1.77 -23.23
C GLN A 405 -1.34 -1.71 -24.68
N MET A 406 -0.03 -1.91 -24.87
CA MET A 406 0.55 -2.00 -26.21
C MET A 406 0.74 -3.46 -26.62
N GLN A 407 0.59 -3.75 -27.90
CA GLN A 407 0.91 -5.05 -28.45
C GLN A 407 2.42 -5.21 -28.58
N GLU A 408 2.97 -6.17 -27.84
CA GLU A 408 4.42 -6.42 -27.80
C GLU A 408 4.95 -6.79 -29.20
N GLY A 409 6.02 -6.11 -29.63
CA GLY A 409 6.63 -6.31 -30.94
C GLY A 409 6.03 -5.47 -32.08
N GLU A 410 4.83 -4.90 -31.89
CA GLU A 410 4.14 -4.09 -32.89
C GLU A 410 4.04 -2.63 -32.48
N GLN A 411 3.87 -2.36 -31.17
CA GLN A 411 3.70 -1.01 -30.65
C GLN A 411 4.78 -0.69 -29.62
N TRP A 412 5.36 0.49 -29.69
CA TRP A 412 6.34 1.00 -28.72
C TRP A 412 6.44 2.52 -28.77
N ILE A 413 7.03 3.09 -27.75
CA ILE A 413 7.39 4.50 -27.63
C ILE A 413 8.87 4.64 -27.83
N ASP A 414 9.29 5.58 -28.66
CA ASP A 414 10.68 5.86 -28.96
C ASP A 414 11.31 6.81 -27.95
N ALA A 415 12.59 6.58 -27.64
CA ALA A 415 13.37 7.45 -26.77
C ALA A 415 14.86 7.42 -27.13
N ASN A 416 15.58 8.46 -26.72
CA ASN A 416 17.02 8.50 -26.73
C ASN A 416 17.58 8.12 -25.34
N PHE A 417 18.63 7.34 -25.33
CA PHE A 417 19.40 7.04 -24.13
C PHE A 417 20.87 7.46 -24.31
N TYR A 418 21.31 8.39 -23.49
CA TYR A 418 22.66 8.92 -23.43
C TYR A 418 23.36 8.43 -22.17
N GLY A 419 23.94 7.24 -22.22
CA GLY A 419 24.57 6.59 -21.06
C GLY A 419 25.71 7.40 -20.44
N ASN A 420 26.47 8.18 -21.24
CA ASN A 420 27.53 9.04 -20.73
C ASN A 420 27.04 10.16 -19.82
N TYR A 421 25.80 10.60 -20.01
CA TYR A 421 25.16 11.67 -19.20
C TYR A 421 24.10 11.13 -18.26
N ALA A 422 23.98 9.81 -18.15
CA ALA A 422 22.95 9.14 -17.35
C ALA A 422 21.52 9.66 -17.63
N GLN A 423 21.16 9.82 -18.91
CA GLN A 423 19.95 10.51 -19.31
C GLN A 423 19.15 9.77 -20.38
N PHE A 424 17.83 9.71 -20.17
CA PHE A 424 16.84 9.45 -21.21
C PHE A 424 16.25 10.77 -21.70
N GLN A 425 15.92 10.86 -22.97
CA GLN A 425 15.35 12.06 -23.60
C GLN A 425 14.29 11.68 -24.62
N ASN A 426 13.32 12.57 -24.78
CA ASN A 426 12.35 12.47 -25.84
C ASN A 426 13.01 12.52 -27.22
N CYS A 427 12.43 11.85 -28.19
CA CYS A 427 12.77 11.93 -29.60
C CYS A 427 11.51 11.93 -30.47
N LYS A 428 11.67 11.97 -31.78
CA LYS A 428 10.57 11.81 -32.72
C LYS A 428 9.97 10.41 -32.57
N GLN A 429 8.66 10.33 -32.60
CA GLN A 429 7.94 9.05 -32.55
C GLN A 429 7.68 8.56 -33.98
N HIS A 430 7.87 7.24 -34.19
CA HIS A 430 7.42 6.64 -35.45
C HIS A 430 5.88 6.66 -35.52
N GLN A 431 5.34 6.69 -36.70
CA GLN A 431 3.90 6.58 -36.88
C GLN A 431 3.50 5.12 -36.66
N GLN A 432 2.71 4.89 -35.62
CA GLN A 432 2.01 3.62 -35.43
C GLN A 432 0.75 3.68 -36.30
N GLU A 433 0.47 2.65 -37.11
CA GLU A 433 -0.85 2.49 -37.66
C GLU A 433 -1.83 2.30 -36.52
N ASP A 434 -2.88 3.16 -36.46
CA ASP A 434 -3.95 3.01 -35.50
C ASP A 434 -4.65 1.67 -35.75
N ILE A 435 -4.30 0.64 -34.98
CA ILE A 435 -4.87 -0.72 -35.10
C ILE A 435 -6.33 -0.70 -34.65
N TYR A 436 -6.72 0.27 -33.84
CA TYR A 436 -8.11 0.57 -33.51
C TYR A 436 -8.60 1.69 -34.42
N GLY A 437 -9.10 1.29 -35.59
CA GLY A 437 -9.90 2.19 -36.39
C GLY A 437 -10.99 2.83 -35.53
N GLU A 438 -11.32 4.09 -35.80
CA GLU A 438 -12.39 4.84 -35.13
C GLU A 438 -13.57 3.90 -34.83
N ILE A 439 -13.99 3.84 -33.55
CA ILE A 439 -15.22 3.12 -33.22
C ILE A 439 -16.30 3.65 -34.17
N PRO A 440 -16.86 2.81 -35.00
CA PRO A 440 -17.83 3.30 -36.01
C PRO A 440 -18.93 4.07 -35.25
N GLN A 441 -19.19 5.29 -35.62
CA GLN A 441 -20.19 6.16 -35.01
C GLN A 441 -21.56 5.49 -34.88
N ASP A 442 -21.81 4.45 -35.65
CA ASP A 442 -23.01 3.62 -35.64
C ASP A 442 -23.19 2.84 -34.31
N VAL A 443 -22.10 2.50 -33.61
CA VAL A 443 -22.16 1.79 -32.31
C VAL A 443 -22.50 2.77 -31.18
N VAL A 444 -22.05 4.01 -31.25
CA VAL A 444 -22.37 5.06 -30.27
C VAL A 444 -23.84 5.51 -30.41
N ASN A 445 -24.36 5.54 -31.60
CA ASN A 445 -25.73 5.98 -31.88
C ASN A 445 -26.79 4.92 -31.57
N ASN A 446 -26.46 3.62 -31.54
CA ASN A 446 -27.40 2.57 -31.17
C ASN A 446 -27.64 2.52 -29.64
N ASN A 447 -26.68 2.85 -28.80
CA ASN A 447 -26.86 2.91 -27.35
C ASN A 447 -27.71 4.10 -26.89
N ASN A 448 -27.86 5.13 -27.71
CA ASN A 448 -28.74 6.28 -27.40
C ASN A 448 -30.18 6.07 -27.87
N LYS A 449 -30.42 5.19 -28.85
CA LYS A 449 -31.79 4.88 -29.33
C LYS A 449 -32.55 3.87 -28.45
N GLU A 450 -31.86 3.04 -27.68
CA GLU A 450 -32.49 2.13 -26.74
C GLU A 450 -32.89 2.82 -25.43
N LYS A 451 -32.37 4.02 -25.13
CA LYS A 451 -32.76 4.80 -23.93
C LYS A 451 -33.96 5.74 -24.16
N GLU A 452 -34.39 5.96 -25.40
CA GLU A 452 -35.57 6.78 -25.69
C GLU A 452 -36.87 5.98 -25.88
N ASN A 453 -36.82 4.63 -25.84
CA ASN A 453 -37.99 3.77 -26.07
C ASN A 453 -38.22 2.75 -24.91
N GLY A 454 -37.75 3.06 -23.68
CA GLY A 454 -38.00 2.24 -22.49
C GLY A 454 -38.70 3.02 -21.37
#